data_76a1ad7ea89e57ce8072ea0a1e07ba4b
#
_entry.id   76a1ad7ea89e57ce8072ea0a1e07ba4b
#
_cell.length_a   1.000
_cell.length_b   1.000
_cell.length_c   1.000
_cell.angle_alpha   90.00
_cell.angle_beta   90.00
_cell.angle_gamma   90.00
#
_symmetry.space_group_name_H-M   'P 1'
#
loop_
_entity.id
_entity.type
_entity.pdbx_description
1 polymer ?
#
loop_
_entity_poly.entity_id
_entity_poly.type
_entity_poly.pdbx_seq_one_letter_code
_entity_poly.pdbx_strand_id
1 'polypeptide(L)'
;MSQFVEQPREPLRPLVDTPEAFDLCLDSLTSGNGPVAFDAERAHGHRYWPKAYLFQIRREGSGTWLIDPIALEQGGNTNLGRLTEACADAPWIIHAASQDLPCMLDVGIRPPELFDTELAGRLLGAPAVGLAALLNAKLGIRLRKAHSADNWAIPPLPTSWLIYAALDVDYLIELADLL
;
A
#
# COMPACT_ATOMS: atom_id res chain seq x y z
N MET A 1 9.97 18.89 16.34
CA MET A 1 9.85 17.68 17.19
C MET A 1 9.24 16.58 16.35
N SER A 2 9.79 15.35 16.38
CA SER A 2 9.21 14.24 15.64
C SER A 2 7.99 13.69 16.38
N GLN A 3 6.88 13.49 15.65
CA GLN A 3 5.66 12.86 16.16
C GLN A 3 5.75 11.36 16.00
N PHE A 4 5.49 10.61 17.07
CA PHE A 4 5.38 9.15 17.01
C PHE A 4 3.94 8.75 16.64
N VAL A 5 3.77 7.92 15.61
CA VAL A 5 2.47 7.50 15.08
C VAL A 5 2.36 5.98 15.16
N GLU A 6 1.30 5.50 15.84
CA GLU A 6 0.99 4.09 16.04
C GLU A 6 -0.37 3.69 15.48
N GLN A 7 -1.17 4.65 15.04
CA GLN A 7 -2.51 4.43 14.48
C GLN A 7 -2.65 5.20 13.17
N PRO A 8 -3.34 4.65 12.18
CA PRO A 8 -3.68 5.37 10.96
C PRO A 8 -4.52 6.62 11.26
N ARG A 9 -4.45 7.60 10.37
CA ARG A 9 -5.26 8.84 10.46
C ARG A 9 -6.76 8.57 10.46
N GLU A 10 -7.17 7.50 9.81
CA GLU A 10 -8.57 7.07 9.73
C GLU A 10 -8.73 5.69 10.36
N PRO A 11 -9.88 5.38 10.98
CA PRO A 11 -10.15 4.04 11.47
C PRO A 11 -10.03 3.00 10.37
N LEU A 12 -9.50 1.82 10.68
CA LEU A 12 -9.45 0.71 9.73
C LEU A 12 -10.87 0.36 9.28
N ARG A 13 -11.02 0.22 7.97
CA ARG A 13 -12.22 -0.35 7.36
C ARG A 13 -12.17 -1.88 7.46
N PRO A 14 -13.31 -2.56 7.32
CA PRO A 14 -13.31 -4.01 7.10
C PRO A 14 -12.40 -4.39 5.94
N LEU A 15 -11.73 -5.54 6.07
CA LEU A 15 -10.89 -6.09 5.02
C LEU A 15 -11.71 -6.34 3.76
N VAL A 16 -11.17 -5.98 2.60
CA VAL A 16 -11.78 -6.25 1.30
C VAL A 16 -11.44 -7.69 0.90
N ASP A 17 -12.32 -8.62 1.23
CA ASP A 17 -12.15 -10.06 1.07
C ASP A 17 -13.30 -10.72 0.26
N THR A 18 -14.26 -9.92 -0.20
CA THR A 18 -15.35 -10.36 -1.06
C THR A 18 -15.46 -9.52 -2.34
N PRO A 19 -16.02 -10.06 -3.45
CA PRO A 19 -16.25 -9.30 -4.68
C PRO A 19 -17.08 -8.03 -4.46
N GLU A 20 -18.10 -8.07 -3.61
CA GLU A 20 -18.97 -6.94 -3.30
C GLU A 20 -18.20 -5.84 -2.53
N ALA A 21 -17.36 -6.21 -1.56
CA ALA A 21 -16.48 -5.27 -0.86
C ALA A 21 -15.46 -4.65 -1.82
N PHE A 22 -14.98 -5.42 -2.78
CA PHE A 22 -14.06 -4.95 -3.82
C PHE A 22 -14.73 -3.94 -4.75
N ASP A 23 -15.97 -4.18 -5.18
CA ASP A 23 -16.73 -3.22 -5.98
C ASP A 23 -16.93 -1.89 -5.23
N LEU A 24 -17.28 -1.92 -3.94
CA LEU A 24 -17.39 -0.72 -3.10
C LEU A 24 -16.04 0.03 -2.98
N CYS A 25 -14.94 -0.71 -2.87
CA CYS A 25 -13.60 -0.14 -2.86
C CYS A 25 -13.30 0.59 -4.18
N LEU A 26 -13.58 -0.04 -5.33
CA LEU A 26 -13.37 0.56 -6.65
C LEU A 26 -14.20 1.83 -6.87
N ASP A 27 -15.47 1.81 -6.50
CA ASP A 27 -16.37 2.98 -6.59
C ASP A 27 -15.84 4.15 -5.75
N SER A 28 -15.38 3.85 -4.53
CA SER A 28 -14.78 4.85 -3.64
C SER A 28 -13.49 5.43 -4.21
N LEU A 29 -12.60 4.58 -4.74
CA LEU A 29 -11.34 5.00 -5.36
C LEU A 29 -11.57 5.86 -6.60
N THR A 30 -12.54 5.49 -7.44
CA THR A 30 -12.93 6.26 -8.63
C THR A 30 -13.45 7.65 -8.27
N SER A 31 -14.14 7.77 -7.13
CA SER A 31 -14.65 9.04 -6.61
C SER A 31 -13.59 9.87 -5.87
N GLY A 32 -12.42 9.31 -5.62
CA GLY A 32 -11.31 9.99 -4.97
C GLY A 32 -10.60 10.99 -5.88
N ASN A 33 -9.66 11.73 -5.31
CA ASN A 33 -8.91 12.78 -6.00
C ASN A 33 -7.41 12.61 -5.83
N GLY A 34 -6.64 13.15 -6.78
CA GLY A 34 -5.18 13.20 -6.71
C GLY A 34 -4.51 11.83 -6.80
N PRO A 35 -3.23 11.73 -6.38
CA PRO A 35 -2.42 10.52 -6.47
C PRO A 35 -2.98 9.36 -5.64
N VAL A 36 -2.51 8.16 -5.99
CA VAL A 36 -2.80 6.92 -5.26
C VAL A 36 -1.53 6.45 -4.57
N ALA A 37 -1.57 6.26 -3.25
CA ALA A 37 -0.53 5.56 -2.51
C ALA A 37 -0.82 4.06 -2.51
N PHE A 38 0.21 3.24 -2.73
CA PHE A 38 0.06 1.79 -2.79
C PHE A 38 1.26 1.08 -2.16
N ASP A 39 0.99 -0.06 -1.53
CA ASP A 39 2.00 -0.97 -0.98
C ASP A 39 1.49 -2.42 -1.00
N ALA A 40 2.37 -3.41 -0.79
CA ALA A 40 2.02 -4.83 -0.78
C ALA A 40 2.79 -5.61 0.28
N GLU A 41 2.07 -6.44 1.04
CA GLU A 41 2.67 -7.37 1.98
C GLU A 41 2.86 -8.76 1.37
N ARG A 42 4.05 -9.30 1.54
CA ARG A 42 4.49 -10.58 0.97
C ARG A 42 5.04 -11.48 2.06
N ALA A 43 4.96 -12.79 1.88
CA ALA A 43 5.58 -13.76 2.78
C ALA A 43 7.07 -13.94 2.44
N HIS A 44 7.90 -12.99 2.87
CA HIS A 44 9.34 -13.01 2.64
C HIS A 44 10.00 -14.31 3.19
N GLY A 45 10.83 -14.94 2.36
CA GLY A 45 11.63 -16.11 2.76
C GLY A 45 10.87 -17.43 2.88
N HIS A 46 9.54 -17.43 2.75
CA HIS A 46 8.73 -18.64 2.92
C HIS A 46 8.22 -19.24 1.60
N ARG A 47 8.37 -18.55 0.46
CA ARG A 47 7.94 -19.04 -0.86
C ARG A 47 8.85 -18.56 -1.99
N TYR A 48 8.99 -19.38 -3.02
CA TYR A 48 9.80 -19.12 -4.23
C TYR A 48 9.22 -18.01 -5.12
N TRP A 49 7.90 -17.72 -5.03
CA TRP A 49 7.19 -16.76 -5.86
C TRP A 49 6.78 -15.54 -5.03
N PRO A 50 6.96 -14.32 -5.54
CA PRO A 50 6.61 -13.09 -4.83
C PRO A 50 5.10 -12.84 -4.85
N LYS A 51 4.30 -13.74 -4.22
CA LYS A 51 2.85 -13.57 -4.10
C LYS A 51 2.53 -12.54 -3.02
N ALA A 52 1.64 -11.61 -3.33
CA ALA A 52 1.06 -10.70 -2.33
C ALA A 52 -0.03 -11.40 -1.52
N TYR A 53 -0.10 -11.05 -0.24
CA TYR A 53 -1.10 -11.53 0.73
C TYR A 53 -1.97 -10.42 1.26
N LEU A 54 -1.54 -9.17 1.10
CA LEU A 54 -2.32 -7.98 1.37
C LEU A 54 -1.87 -6.88 0.43
N PHE A 55 -2.83 -6.09 -0.09
CA PHE A 55 -2.57 -4.83 -0.75
C PHE A 55 -3.13 -3.69 0.08
N GLN A 56 -2.38 -2.60 0.17
CA GLN A 56 -2.80 -1.36 0.75
C GLN A 56 -2.94 -0.32 -0.36
N ILE A 57 -4.07 0.38 -0.38
CA ILE A 57 -4.30 1.46 -1.34
C ILE A 57 -4.97 2.63 -0.65
N ARG A 58 -4.46 3.85 -0.87
CA ARG A 58 -5.01 5.07 -0.34
C ARG A 58 -5.15 6.12 -1.43
N ARG A 59 -6.29 6.82 -1.41
CA ARG A 59 -6.54 7.99 -2.27
C ARG A 59 -7.28 9.05 -1.48
N GLU A 60 -6.99 10.33 -1.72
CA GLU A 60 -7.70 11.44 -1.09
C GLU A 60 -9.19 11.38 -1.41
N GLY A 61 -10.05 11.59 -0.40
CA GLY A 61 -11.51 11.46 -0.51
C GLY A 61 -12.03 10.02 -0.45
N SER A 62 -11.20 9.01 -0.77
CA SER A 62 -11.53 7.59 -0.63
C SER A 62 -11.05 7.01 0.70
N GLY A 63 -9.94 7.51 1.25
CA GLY A 63 -9.27 6.94 2.42
C GLY A 63 -8.45 5.70 2.09
N THR A 64 -8.14 4.90 3.14
CA THR A 64 -7.29 3.71 3.04
C THR A 64 -8.13 2.44 2.99
N TRP A 65 -7.76 1.54 2.07
CA TRP A 65 -8.36 0.22 1.86
C TRP A 65 -7.28 -0.85 1.99
N LEU A 66 -7.62 -1.94 2.68
CA LEU A 66 -6.81 -3.15 2.79
C LEU A 66 -7.51 -4.26 2.04
N ILE A 67 -6.82 -4.87 1.07
CA ILE A 67 -7.40 -5.82 0.13
C ILE A 67 -6.71 -7.17 0.28
N ASP A 68 -7.47 -8.23 0.50
CA ASP A 68 -6.98 -9.61 0.55
C ASP A 68 -7.08 -10.26 -0.84
N PRO A 69 -5.98 -10.31 -1.60
CA PRO A 69 -6.00 -10.89 -2.94
C PRO A 69 -6.26 -12.41 -2.93
N ILE A 70 -5.95 -13.09 -1.83
CA ILE A 70 -6.14 -14.54 -1.72
C ILE A 70 -7.61 -14.88 -1.55
N ALA A 71 -8.31 -14.15 -0.65
CA ALA A 71 -9.74 -14.33 -0.46
C ALA A 71 -10.53 -14.01 -1.74
N LEU A 72 -10.15 -12.93 -2.44
CA LEU A 72 -10.77 -12.54 -3.71
C LEU A 72 -10.53 -13.54 -4.84
N GLU A 73 -9.35 -14.15 -4.91
CA GLU A 73 -9.05 -15.24 -5.84
C GLU A 73 -9.93 -16.47 -5.56
N GLN A 74 -10.09 -16.87 -4.30
CA GLN A 74 -10.89 -18.00 -3.87
C GLN A 74 -12.40 -17.76 -4.00
N GLY A 75 -12.85 -16.51 -3.80
CA GLY A 75 -14.25 -16.10 -3.79
C GLY A 75 -14.89 -15.92 -5.17
N GLY A 76 -14.14 -16.14 -6.27
CA GLY A 76 -14.72 -16.00 -7.62
C GLY A 76 -13.74 -15.49 -8.68
N ASN A 77 -12.45 -15.57 -8.43
CA ASN A 77 -11.40 -15.11 -9.35
C ASN A 77 -11.59 -13.64 -9.76
N THR A 78 -11.74 -12.78 -8.77
CA THR A 78 -11.94 -11.34 -8.95
C THR A 78 -10.78 -10.71 -9.72
N ASN A 79 -11.08 -9.97 -10.79
CA ASN A 79 -10.07 -9.26 -11.59
C ASN A 79 -9.52 -8.05 -10.82
N LEU A 80 -8.38 -8.20 -10.17
CA LEU A 80 -7.69 -7.14 -9.41
C LEU A 80 -7.13 -6.03 -10.32
N GLY A 81 -6.94 -6.30 -11.61
CA GLY A 81 -6.55 -5.29 -12.60
C GLY A 81 -7.52 -4.12 -12.70
N ARG A 82 -8.78 -4.28 -12.27
CA ARG A 82 -9.78 -3.21 -12.17
C ARG A 82 -9.34 -2.06 -11.24
N LEU A 83 -8.40 -2.28 -10.31
CA LEU A 83 -7.78 -1.19 -9.54
C LEU A 83 -7.05 -0.19 -10.44
N THR A 84 -6.38 -0.69 -11.48
CA THR A 84 -5.74 0.18 -12.48
C THR A 84 -6.77 1.04 -13.20
N GLU A 85 -7.91 0.46 -13.59
CA GLU A 85 -8.99 1.16 -14.29
C GLU A 85 -9.65 2.22 -13.38
N ALA A 86 -9.91 1.87 -12.12
CA ALA A 86 -10.51 2.77 -11.13
C ALA A 86 -9.63 3.99 -10.80
N CYS A 87 -8.31 3.88 -10.99
CA CYS A 87 -7.33 4.92 -10.70
C CYS A 87 -6.48 5.29 -11.94
N ALA A 88 -7.04 5.15 -13.15
CA ALA A 88 -6.32 5.39 -14.41
C ALA A 88 -5.98 6.87 -14.64
N ASP A 89 -6.65 7.77 -13.96
CA ASP A 89 -6.48 9.22 -14.01
C ASP A 89 -5.38 9.76 -13.08
N ALA A 90 -4.74 8.88 -12.27
CA ALA A 90 -3.86 9.28 -11.19
C ALA A 90 -2.47 8.64 -11.29
N PRO A 91 -1.40 9.38 -10.93
CA PRO A 91 -0.11 8.76 -10.67
C PRO A 91 -0.17 7.90 -9.40
N TRP A 92 0.57 6.79 -9.40
CA TRP A 92 0.68 5.90 -8.25
C TRP A 92 2.01 6.13 -7.53
N ILE A 93 1.94 6.30 -6.24
CA ILE A 93 3.08 6.53 -5.36
C ILE A 93 3.35 5.24 -4.60
N ILE A 94 4.54 4.70 -4.77
CA ILE A 94 4.98 3.44 -4.14
C ILE A 94 6.36 3.68 -3.53
N HIS A 95 6.62 3.08 -2.37
CA HIS A 95 7.96 3.11 -1.78
C HIS A 95 8.72 1.85 -2.15
N ALA A 96 9.90 1.98 -2.77
CA ALA A 96 10.70 0.85 -3.26
C ALA A 96 9.92 -0.05 -4.25
N ALA A 97 9.27 0.55 -5.23
CA ALA A 97 8.33 -0.06 -6.16
C ALA A 97 8.85 -1.34 -6.85
N SER A 98 10.16 -1.47 -7.05
CA SER A 98 10.77 -2.68 -7.62
C SER A 98 10.47 -3.95 -6.83
N GLN A 99 10.12 -3.83 -5.55
CA GLN A 99 9.77 -4.95 -4.69
C GLN A 99 8.32 -5.42 -4.90
N ASP A 100 7.38 -4.49 -5.21
CA ASP A 100 5.95 -4.76 -5.29
C ASP A 100 5.46 -4.98 -6.72
N LEU A 101 6.09 -4.34 -7.70
CA LEU A 101 5.74 -4.48 -9.12
C LEU A 101 5.59 -5.93 -9.58
N PRO A 102 6.45 -6.89 -9.23
CA PRO A 102 6.28 -8.27 -9.67
C PRO A 102 4.95 -8.88 -9.22
N CYS A 103 4.55 -8.71 -7.96
CA CYS A 103 3.28 -9.25 -7.45
C CYS A 103 2.05 -8.47 -7.94
N MET A 104 2.19 -7.17 -8.20
CA MET A 104 1.15 -6.36 -8.83
C MET A 104 0.87 -6.83 -10.26
N LEU A 105 1.92 -6.98 -11.05
CA LEU A 105 1.83 -7.42 -12.45
C LEU A 105 1.25 -8.84 -12.58
N ASP A 106 1.57 -9.72 -11.64
CA ASP A 106 1.07 -11.10 -11.57
C ASP A 106 -0.47 -11.14 -11.47
N VAL A 107 -1.06 -10.20 -10.75
CA VAL A 107 -2.53 -10.09 -10.60
C VAL A 107 -3.18 -9.07 -11.54
N GLY A 108 -2.45 -8.56 -12.52
CA GLY A 108 -2.95 -7.65 -13.55
C GLY A 108 -3.01 -6.18 -13.16
N ILE A 109 -2.46 -5.78 -12.00
CA ILE A 109 -2.38 -4.38 -11.59
C ILE A 109 -1.21 -3.71 -12.32
N ARG A 110 -1.49 -2.64 -13.08
CA ARG A 110 -0.52 -1.93 -13.92
C ARG A 110 -0.67 -0.43 -13.74
N PRO A 111 0.07 0.20 -12.79
CA PRO A 111 0.01 1.65 -12.60
C PRO A 111 0.26 2.40 -13.91
N PRO A 112 -0.58 3.39 -14.28
CA PRO A 112 -0.42 4.16 -15.51
C PRO A 112 0.83 5.06 -15.47
N GLU A 113 1.10 5.60 -14.29
CA GLU A 113 2.28 6.41 -13.98
C GLU A 113 2.75 6.05 -12.57
N LEU A 114 4.06 5.99 -12.36
CA LEU A 114 4.65 5.55 -11.11
C LEU A 114 5.64 6.58 -10.58
N PHE A 115 5.49 6.95 -9.30
CA PHE A 115 6.47 7.70 -8.53
C PHE A 115 7.00 6.83 -7.38
N ASP A 116 8.30 6.53 -7.39
CA ASP A 116 8.96 5.74 -6.34
C ASP A 116 9.68 6.67 -5.36
N THR A 117 9.17 6.72 -4.13
CA THR A 117 9.71 7.60 -3.08
C THR A 117 11.10 7.16 -2.59
N GLU A 118 11.46 5.88 -2.67
CA GLU A 118 12.82 5.43 -2.36
C GLU A 118 13.80 5.93 -3.42
N LEU A 119 13.47 5.75 -4.69
CA LEU A 119 14.29 6.21 -5.80
C LEU A 119 14.46 7.73 -5.78
N ALA A 120 13.39 8.48 -5.56
CA ALA A 120 13.42 9.94 -5.40
C ALA A 120 14.35 10.35 -4.26
N GLY A 121 14.25 9.70 -3.10
CA GLY A 121 15.15 9.94 -1.96
C GLY A 121 16.61 9.69 -2.30
N ARG A 122 16.92 8.62 -3.06
CA ARG A 122 18.28 8.33 -3.54
C ARG A 122 18.79 9.41 -4.47
N LEU A 123 17.99 9.84 -5.44
CA LEU A 123 18.35 10.89 -6.40
C LEU A 123 18.61 12.23 -5.72
N LEU A 124 17.91 12.52 -4.63
CA LEU A 124 18.10 13.72 -3.81
C LEU A 124 19.27 13.59 -2.82
N GLY A 125 19.99 12.46 -2.79
CA GLY A 125 21.13 12.24 -1.92
C GLY A 125 20.76 12.07 -0.43
N ALA A 126 19.55 11.58 -0.14
CA ALA A 126 19.16 11.31 1.24
C ALA A 126 20.09 10.27 1.90
N PRO A 127 20.58 10.49 3.14
CA PRO A 127 21.52 9.58 3.80
C PRO A 127 20.89 8.22 4.16
N ALA A 128 19.57 8.18 4.27
CA ALA A 128 18.79 6.96 4.49
C ALA A 128 17.46 7.07 3.72
N VAL A 129 17.13 6.04 2.95
CA VAL A 129 16.02 6.07 2.00
C VAL A 129 14.86 5.13 2.33
N GLY A 130 14.96 4.34 3.41
CA GLY A 130 13.82 3.56 3.88
C GLY A 130 12.64 4.44 4.29
N LEU A 131 11.41 3.96 4.12
CA LEU A 131 10.18 4.74 4.34
C LEU A 131 10.18 5.49 5.68
N ALA A 132 10.43 4.79 6.78
CA ALA A 132 10.45 5.41 8.11
C ALA A 132 11.52 6.51 8.25
N ALA A 133 12.66 6.37 7.57
CA ALA A 133 13.73 7.37 7.59
C ALA A 133 13.32 8.63 6.82
N LEU A 134 12.73 8.46 5.62
CA LEU A 134 12.25 9.57 4.80
C LEU A 134 11.08 10.30 5.47
N LEU A 135 10.11 9.57 6.04
CA LEU A 135 8.99 10.16 6.78
C LEU A 135 9.49 10.99 7.98
N ASN A 136 10.47 10.47 8.74
CA ASN A 136 11.03 11.22 9.84
C ASN A 136 11.81 12.46 9.37
N ALA A 137 12.59 12.34 8.30
CA ALA A 137 13.40 13.44 7.79
C ALA A 137 12.58 14.56 7.15
N LYS A 138 11.52 14.20 6.39
CA LYS A 138 10.74 15.15 5.60
C LYS A 138 9.49 15.65 6.31
N LEU A 139 8.80 14.78 7.06
CA LEU A 139 7.52 15.08 7.73
C LEU A 139 7.63 15.12 9.26
N GLY A 140 8.77 14.73 9.85
CA GLY A 140 8.90 14.62 11.30
C GLY A 140 8.06 13.46 11.88
N ILE A 141 7.66 12.50 11.06
CA ILE A 141 6.82 11.35 11.45
C ILE A 141 7.70 10.14 11.74
N ARG A 142 7.50 9.53 12.89
CA ARG A 142 8.18 8.30 13.30
C ARG A 142 7.17 7.17 13.35
N LEU A 143 7.30 6.21 12.43
CA LEU A 143 6.55 4.97 12.46
C LEU A 143 7.26 3.91 13.31
N ARG A 144 6.48 3.07 13.99
CA ARG A 144 7.01 1.90 14.67
C ARG A 144 7.46 0.87 13.64
N LYS A 145 8.71 0.43 13.72
CA LYS A 145 9.16 -0.73 12.92
C LYS A 145 8.53 -2.00 13.49
N ALA A 146 7.68 -2.65 12.71
CA ALA A 146 7.03 -3.91 13.07
C ALA A 146 6.69 -4.68 11.80
N HIS A 147 6.44 -5.97 11.90
CA HIS A 147 5.75 -6.83 10.93
C HIS A 147 6.32 -6.98 9.50
N SER A 148 7.32 -6.21 9.07
CA SER A 148 7.89 -6.30 7.69
C SER A 148 8.51 -7.67 7.35
N ALA A 149 8.86 -8.47 8.36
CA ALA A 149 9.43 -9.83 8.19
C ALA A 149 8.48 -10.94 8.61
N ASP A 150 7.22 -10.61 8.95
CA ASP A 150 6.23 -11.57 9.41
C ASP A 150 5.67 -12.42 8.25
N ASN A 151 5.11 -13.57 8.58
CA ASN A 151 4.55 -14.47 7.59
C ASN A 151 3.08 -14.08 7.27
N TRP A 152 2.90 -13.17 6.35
CA TRP A 152 1.60 -12.68 5.88
C TRP A 152 0.72 -13.76 5.24
N ALA A 153 1.25 -14.96 4.97
CA ALA A 153 0.51 -16.08 4.39
C ALA A 153 -0.39 -16.84 5.39
N ILE A 154 -0.46 -16.43 6.65
CA ILE A 154 -1.21 -17.15 7.71
C ILE A 154 -2.43 -16.33 8.13
N PRO A 155 -3.63 -16.57 7.55
CA PRO A 155 -4.87 -15.95 8.01
C PRO A 155 -5.39 -16.62 9.31
N PRO A 156 -6.20 -15.89 10.13
CA PRO A 156 -6.56 -14.49 9.96
C PRO A 156 -5.42 -13.54 10.35
N LEU A 157 -5.25 -12.43 9.60
CA LEU A 157 -4.23 -11.45 9.90
C LEU A 157 -4.57 -10.70 11.21
N PRO A 158 -3.63 -10.57 12.16
CA PRO A 158 -3.85 -9.82 13.38
C PRO A 158 -4.15 -8.35 13.11
N THR A 159 -5.01 -7.71 13.90
CA THR A 159 -5.34 -6.28 13.76
C THR A 159 -4.10 -5.40 13.83
N SER A 160 -3.10 -5.73 14.63
CA SER A 160 -1.83 -4.98 14.71
C SER A 160 -1.07 -4.99 13.39
N TRP A 161 -1.17 -6.05 12.59
CA TRP A 161 -0.57 -6.13 11.27
C TRP A 161 -1.33 -5.27 10.25
N LEU A 162 -2.67 -5.28 10.32
CA LEU A 162 -3.49 -4.43 9.46
C LEU A 162 -3.26 -2.94 9.75
N ILE A 163 -3.06 -2.57 11.02
CA ILE A 163 -2.67 -1.20 11.41
C ILE A 163 -1.30 -0.84 10.81
N TYR A 164 -0.33 -1.74 10.93
CA TYR A 164 0.99 -1.54 10.35
C TYR A 164 0.91 -1.31 8.84
N ALA A 165 0.23 -2.21 8.13
CA ALA A 165 0.07 -2.12 6.67
C ALA A 165 -0.63 -0.81 6.24
N ALA A 166 -1.66 -0.37 6.96
CA ALA A 166 -2.33 0.90 6.67
C ALA A 166 -1.39 2.11 6.85
N LEU A 167 -0.47 2.07 7.82
CA LEU A 167 0.49 3.14 8.07
C LEU A 167 1.53 3.27 6.97
N ASP A 168 1.86 2.20 6.23
CA ASP A 168 2.85 2.24 5.15
C ASP A 168 2.37 3.08 3.95
N VAL A 169 1.06 3.28 3.77
CA VAL A 169 0.50 4.17 2.74
C VAL A 169 -0.05 5.49 3.27
N ASP A 170 -0.21 5.64 4.58
CA ASP A 170 -0.97 6.72 5.20
C ASP A 170 -0.38 8.11 4.96
N TYR A 171 0.96 8.20 4.84
CA TYR A 171 1.70 9.45 4.63
C TYR A 171 2.51 9.47 3.33
N LEU A 172 2.27 8.51 2.45
CA LEU A 172 3.11 8.32 1.27
C LEU A 172 2.89 9.41 0.21
N ILE A 173 1.65 9.92 0.10
CA ILE A 173 1.30 11.03 -0.80
C ILE A 173 2.04 12.30 -0.36
N GLU A 174 1.92 12.68 0.91
CA GLU A 174 2.59 13.86 1.45
C GLU A 174 4.12 13.74 1.42
N LEU A 175 4.65 12.52 1.55
CA LEU A 175 6.08 12.28 1.37
C LEU A 175 6.50 12.56 -0.07
N ALA A 176 5.74 12.10 -1.04
CA ALA A 176 6.04 12.31 -2.46
C ALA A 176 6.04 13.80 -2.83
N ASP A 177 5.12 14.59 -2.27
CA ASP A 177 5.06 16.04 -2.48
C ASP A 177 6.32 16.80 -1.99
N LEU A 178 7.11 16.18 -1.10
CA LEU A 178 8.33 16.76 -0.52
C LEU A 178 9.62 16.19 -1.12
N LEU A 179 9.51 15.28 -2.06
CA LEU A 179 10.63 14.65 -2.76
C LEU A 179 10.74 15.10 -4.20
#